data_ff39fdaf5aa1b55aee779c78adc60d81
#
_entry.id   ff39fdaf5aa1b55aee779c78adc60d81
#
_cell.length_a   1.000
_cell.length_b   1.000
_cell.length_c   1.000
_cell.angle_alpha   90.00
_cell.angle_beta   90.00
_cell.angle_gamma   90.00
#
_symmetry.space_group_name_H-M   'P 1'
#
loop_
_entity.id
_entity.type
_entity.pdbx_description
1 polymer ?
#
loop_
_entity_poly.entity_id
_entity_poly.type
_entity_poly.pdbx_seq_one_letter_code
_entity_poly.pdbx_strand_id
1 'polypeptide(L)'
;HYPLRRQRQMCIRDRLLAERVSEFIEKYAITNIDFIASHGHTVLHQPEKGITLQIGNGQELANKTKHKVVCDFRYQDVALGGQGAPLVPIGDALLFPEYDYCINLGGFSNISFQKNEERIAFDICPVNIVMNFYMSKIGFDYDENGTLASKGEINNALLEKLNQLVFYKKNIQNH
;
A
#
# COMPACT_ATOMS: atom_id res chain seq x y z
N HIS A 1 -19.31 -14.20 -20.02
CA HIS A 1 -19.91 -13.85 -18.72
C HIS A 1 -18.92 -13.29 -17.67
N TYR A 2 -17.62 -13.44 -17.84
CA TYR A 2 -16.59 -12.96 -16.88
C TYR A 2 -16.40 -11.42 -16.87
N PRO A 3 -16.44 -10.69 -18.01
CA PRO A 3 -16.23 -9.25 -18.03
C PRO A 3 -17.34 -8.46 -17.30
N LEU A 4 -18.59 -8.85 -17.46
CA LEU A 4 -19.73 -8.15 -16.84
C LEU A 4 -19.75 -8.28 -15.32
N ARG A 5 -19.28 -9.40 -14.77
CA ARG A 5 -19.20 -9.59 -13.33
C ARG A 5 -18.12 -8.70 -12.69
N ARG A 6 -16.98 -8.54 -13.36
CA ARG A 6 -15.91 -7.62 -12.94
C ARG A 6 -16.36 -6.17 -12.97
N GLN A 7 -16.97 -5.72 -14.06
CA GLN A 7 -17.53 -4.37 -14.17
C GLN A 7 -18.56 -4.11 -13.06
N ARG A 8 -19.44 -5.06 -12.77
CA ARG A 8 -20.44 -4.92 -11.70
C ARG A 8 -19.80 -4.80 -10.31
N GLN A 9 -18.75 -5.56 -10.02
CA GLN A 9 -18.01 -5.45 -8.77
C GLN A 9 -17.27 -4.12 -8.64
N MET A 10 -16.67 -3.63 -9.72
CA MET A 10 -16.03 -2.30 -9.75
C MET A 10 -17.04 -1.20 -9.44
N CYS A 11 -18.19 -1.20 -10.11
CA CYS A 11 -19.26 -0.21 -9.87
C CYS A 11 -19.77 -0.22 -8.42
N ILE A 12 -19.89 -1.39 -7.80
CA ILE A 12 -20.32 -1.50 -6.39
C ILE A 12 -19.28 -0.90 -5.47
N ARG A 13 -17.99 -1.22 -5.66
CA ARG A 13 -16.89 -0.68 -4.88
C ARG A 13 -16.81 0.83 -5.01
N ASP A 14 -16.86 1.36 -6.22
CA ASP A 14 -16.72 2.79 -6.48
C ASP A 14 -17.91 3.59 -5.94
N ARG A 15 -19.11 2.98 -5.96
CA ARG A 15 -20.29 3.55 -5.31
C ARG A 15 -20.11 3.66 -3.80
N LEU A 16 -19.72 2.55 -3.16
CA LEU A 16 -19.48 2.53 -1.72
C LEU A 16 -18.39 3.53 -1.32
N LEU A 17 -17.31 3.61 -2.09
CA LEU A 17 -16.25 4.58 -1.84
C LEU A 17 -16.77 6.01 -1.95
N ALA A 18 -17.55 6.33 -2.99
CA ALA A 18 -18.15 7.65 -3.17
C ALA A 18 -19.08 8.02 -2.01
N GLU A 19 -19.90 7.08 -1.54
CA GLU A 19 -20.79 7.26 -0.38
C GLU A 19 -19.96 7.59 0.87
N ARG A 20 -18.90 6.81 1.16
CA ARG A 20 -18.02 7.06 2.32
C ARG A 20 -17.29 8.39 2.24
N VAL A 21 -16.81 8.77 1.06
CA VAL A 21 -16.16 10.07 0.85
C VAL A 21 -17.16 11.20 1.07
N SER A 22 -18.37 11.10 0.55
CA SER A 22 -19.41 12.12 0.75
C SER A 22 -19.81 12.24 2.23
N GLU A 23 -20.05 11.12 2.91
CA GLU A 23 -20.31 11.09 4.36
C GLU A 23 -19.19 11.74 5.17
N PHE A 24 -17.93 11.49 4.78
CA PHE A 24 -16.78 12.08 5.45
C PHE A 24 -16.74 13.61 5.25
N ILE A 25 -16.93 14.07 4.02
CA ILE A 25 -16.97 15.50 3.70
C ILE A 25 -18.07 16.21 4.51
N GLU A 26 -19.27 15.64 4.54
CA GLU A 26 -20.41 16.19 5.29
C GLU A 26 -20.13 16.17 6.81
N LYS A 27 -19.70 15.05 7.34
CA LYS A 27 -19.45 14.86 8.79
C LYS A 27 -18.45 15.88 9.34
N TYR A 28 -17.42 16.20 8.56
CA TYR A 28 -16.37 17.12 8.98
C TYR A 28 -16.52 18.53 8.39
N ALA A 29 -17.66 18.82 7.72
CA ALA A 29 -17.97 20.11 7.11
C ALA A 29 -16.83 20.65 6.23
N ILE A 30 -16.22 19.78 5.40
CA ILE A 30 -15.10 20.15 4.54
C ILE A 30 -15.64 20.91 3.32
N THR A 31 -15.29 22.17 3.19
CA THR A 31 -15.84 23.06 2.16
C THR A 31 -14.89 23.33 0.99
N ASN A 32 -13.59 23.25 1.22
CA ASN A 32 -12.56 23.57 0.21
C ASN A 32 -11.82 22.29 -0.21
N ILE A 33 -12.31 21.66 -1.28
CA ILE A 33 -11.71 20.46 -1.84
C ILE A 33 -11.27 20.78 -3.27
N ASP A 34 -9.97 20.79 -3.50
CA ASP A 34 -9.41 21.00 -4.84
C ASP A 34 -9.61 19.75 -5.70
N PHE A 35 -9.35 18.58 -5.15
CA PHE A 35 -9.55 17.28 -5.78
C PHE A 35 -9.53 16.13 -4.77
N ILE A 36 -10.01 14.99 -5.20
CA ILE A 36 -9.91 13.70 -4.49
C ILE A 36 -8.85 12.87 -5.19
N ALA A 37 -7.84 12.41 -4.48
CA ALA A 37 -6.83 11.46 -4.99
C ALA A 37 -7.28 10.02 -4.72
N SER A 38 -7.38 9.17 -5.74
CA SER A 38 -7.81 7.79 -5.62
C SER A 38 -6.84 6.84 -6.31
N HIS A 39 -6.10 6.06 -5.51
CA HIS A 39 -5.14 5.07 -6.02
C HIS A 39 -5.82 3.85 -6.65
N GLY A 40 -7.06 3.53 -6.27
CA GLY A 40 -7.67 2.24 -6.60
C GLY A 40 -7.12 1.10 -5.75
N HIS A 41 -7.38 -0.13 -6.18
CA HIS A 41 -6.84 -1.34 -5.54
C HIS A 41 -6.09 -2.18 -6.57
N THR A 42 -4.81 -2.42 -6.34
CA THR A 42 -3.96 -3.17 -7.25
C THR A 42 -4.31 -4.66 -7.24
N VAL A 43 -4.63 -5.21 -8.40
CA VAL A 43 -4.94 -6.64 -8.58
C VAL A 43 -3.92 -7.36 -9.46
N LEU A 44 -3.21 -6.62 -10.32
CA LEU A 44 -2.16 -7.15 -11.16
C LEU A 44 -1.08 -6.08 -11.32
N HIS A 45 0.17 -6.47 -11.15
CA HIS A 45 1.30 -5.58 -11.31
C HIS A 45 2.49 -6.35 -11.89
N GLN A 46 2.77 -6.10 -13.17
CA GLN A 46 3.86 -6.70 -13.95
C GLN A 46 4.50 -5.60 -14.81
N PRO A 47 5.20 -4.64 -14.20
CA PRO A 47 5.74 -3.48 -14.90
C PRO A 47 6.76 -3.87 -15.97
N GLU A 48 7.48 -4.96 -15.78
CA GLU A 48 8.40 -5.52 -16.78
C GLU A 48 7.71 -5.93 -18.10
N LYS A 49 6.38 -6.11 -18.06
CA LYS A 49 5.54 -6.38 -19.23
C LYS A 49 4.71 -5.15 -19.66
N GLY A 50 4.94 -4.01 -19.02
CA GLY A 50 4.13 -2.81 -19.23
C GLY A 50 2.70 -2.93 -18.71
N ILE A 51 2.44 -3.85 -17.76
CA ILE A 51 1.09 -4.14 -17.27
C ILE A 51 0.96 -3.78 -15.81
N THR A 52 -0.02 -2.94 -15.50
CA THR A 52 -0.51 -2.73 -14.14
C THR A 52 -2.01 -2.53 -14.17
N LEU A 53 -2.74 -3.11 -13.22
CA LEU A 53 -4.18 -3.03 -13.14
C LEU A 53 -4.61 -2.72 -11.72
N GLN A 54 -5.19 -1.55 -11.54
CA GLN A 54 -5.91 -1.14 -10.35
C GLN A 54 -7.40 -1.20 -10.62
N ILE A 55 -8.18 -1.82 -9.74
CA ILE A 55 -9.64 -1.71 -9.76
C ILE A 55 -10.06 -0.42 -9.06
N GLY A 56 -10.93 0.31 -9.72
CA GLY A 56 -11.46 1.61 -9.32
C GLY A 56 -11.65 2.48 -10.56
N ASN A 57 -12.79 3.16 -10.63
CA ASN A 57 -13.11 4.06 -11.72
C ASN A 57 -13.19 5.48 -11.17
N GLY A 58 -12.16 6.29 -11.43
CA GLY A 58 -12.09 7.67 -10.99
C GLY A 58 -13.24 8.53 -11.56
N GLN A 59 -13.72 8.24 -12.78
CA GLN A 59 -14.85 8.95 -13.38
C GLN A 59 -16.17 8.68 -12.62
N GLU A 60 -16.41 7.44 -12.19
CA GLU A 60 -17.58 7.11 -11.36
C GLU A 60 -17.51 7.80 -10.01
N LEU A 61 -16.33 7.84 -9.39
CA LEU A 61 -16.11 8.56 -8.14
C LEU A 61 -16.39 10.06 -8.33
N ALA A 62 -15.86 10.69 -9.40
CA ALA A 62 -16.09 12.09 -9.72
C ALA A 62 -17.56 12.40 -9.98
N ASN A 63 -18.25 11.54 -10.74
CA ASN A 63 -19.66 11.70 -11.05
C ASN A 63 -20.54 11.69 -9.80
N LYS A 64 -20.18 10.86 -8.81
CA LYS A 64 -20.96 10.70 -7.58
C LYS A 64 -20.64 11.75 -6.52
N THR A 65 -19.37 12.03 -6.30
CA THR A 65 -18.94 13.02 -5.28
C THR A 65 -19.06 14.46 -5.77
N LYS A 66 -19.20 14.68 -7.09
CA LYS A 66 -19.19 16.01 -7.72
C LYS A 66 -17.89 16.79 -7.54
N HIS A 67 -16.80 16.08 -7.26
CA HIS A 67 -15.46 16.66 -7.14
C HIS A 67 -14.56 16.16 -8.25
N LYS A 68 -13.49 16.90 -8.56
CA LYS A 68 -12.41 16.42 -9.41
C LYS A 68 -11.75 15.19 -8.77
N VAL A 69 -11.40 14.19 -9.57
CA VAL A 69 -10.69 13.01 -9.10
C VAL A 69 -9.40 12.83 -9.89
N VAL A 70 -8.31 12.67 -9.18
CA VAL A 70 -7.00 12.29 -9.74
C VAL A 70 -6.80 10.80 -9.44
N CYS A 71 -6.52 10.01 -10.46
CA CYS A 71 -6.41 8.56 -10.35
C CYS A 71 -5.36 8.00 -11.32
N ASP A 72 -5.24 6.67 -11.38
CA ASP A 72 -4.37 5.94 -12.33
C ASP A 72 -2.87 6.24 -12.19
N PHE A 73 -2.41 6.60 -11.00
CA PHE A 73 -1.02 6.97 -10.71
C PHE A 73 -0.02 5.91 -11.19
N ARG A 74 -0.25 4.61 -10.90
CA ARG A 74 0.64 3.53 -11.32
C ARG A 74 0.60 3.28 -12.81
N TYR A 75 -0.57 3.38 -13.41
CA TYR A 75 -0.75 3.18 -14.85
C TYR A 75 0.05 4.20 -15.64
N GLN A 76 -0.03 5.47 -15.24
CA GLN A 76 0.70 6.54 -15.90
C GLN A 76 2.21 6.33 -15.81
N ASP A 77 2.73 5.98 -14.64
CA ASP A 77 4.17 5.75 -14.44
C ASP A 77 4.66 4.57 -15.28
N VAL A 78 3.95 3.44 -15.28
CA VAL A 78 4.29 2.26 -16.11
C VAL A 78 4.21 2.61 -17.61
N ALA A 79 3.22 3.38 -18.04
CA ALA A 79 3.07 3.80 -19.43
C ALA A 79 4.23 4.71 -19.90
N LEU A 80 4.85 5.45 -18.97
CA LEU A 80 6.03 6.28 -19.19
C LEU A 80 7.36 5.51 -19.04
N GLY A 81 7.31 4.20 -18.83
CA GLY A 81 8.49 3.35 -18.67
C GLY A 81 8.99 3.19 -17.24
N GLY A 82 8.27 3.71 -16.26
CA GLY A 82 8.55 3.53 -14.84
C GLY A 82 8.06 2.19 -14.28
N GLN A 83 8.35 1.96 -13.00
CA GLN A 83 7.96 0.74 -12.28
C GLN A 83 6.51 0.78 -11.79
N GLY A 84 5.88 1.95 -11.70
CA GLY A 84 4.55 2.13 -11.11
C GLY A 84 4.50 1.87 -9.59
N ALA A 85 5.61 1.48 -9.00
CA ALA A 85 5.81 1.23 -7.57
C ALA A 85 7.32 1.22 -7.26
N PRO A 86 7.72 1.60 -6.04
CA PRO A 86 6.87 2.19 -5.00
C PRO A 86 6.55 3.67 -5.28
N LEU A 87 5.34 4.11 -4.93
CA LEU A 87 4.96 5.54 -5.01
C LEU A 87 5.20 6.27 -3.68
N VAL A 88 5.26 5.53 -2.57
CA VAL A 88 5.42 6.07 -1.22
C VAL A 88 6.75 6.81 -1.02
N PRO A 89 7.90 6.35 -1.53
CA PRO A 89 9.19 7.02 -1.28
C PRO A 89 9.26 8.48 -1.72
N ILE A 90 8.58 8.87 -2.80
CA ILE A 90 8.50 10.28 -3.18
C ILE A 90 7.67 11.09 -2.17
N GLY A 91 6.60 10.48 -1.64
CA GLY A 91 5.82 11.07 -0.55
C GLY A 91 6.65 11.24 0.71
N ASP A 92 7.42 10.24 1.09
CA ASP A 92 8.33 10.29 2.24
C ASP A 92 9.35 11.44 2.09
N ALA A 93 9.95 11.57 0.90
CA ALA A 93 10.93 12.63 0.62
C ALA A 93 10.33 14.04 0.69
N LEU A 94 9.08 14.20 0.26
CA LEU A 94 8.42 15.52 0.18
C LEU A 94 7.72 15.92 1.47
N LEU A 95 7.17 14.94 2.21
CA LEU A 95 6.36 15.19 3.41
C LEU A 95 7.16 15.09 4.70
N PHE A 96 8.28 14.36 4.67
CA PHE A 96 9.10 14.08 5.85
C PHE A 96 10.60 14.32 5.57
N PRO A 97 10.98 15.48 4.98
CA PRO A 97 12.37 15.77 4.60
C PRO A 97 13.32 15.87 5.81
N GLU A 98 12.78 16.06 7.02
CA GLU A 98 13.53 16.16 8.27
C GLU A 98 13.99 14.81 8.82
N TYR A 99 13.51 13.68 8.27
CA TYR A 99 13.88 12.33 8.71
C TYR A 99 14.84 11.67 7.73
N ASP A 100 15.92 11.11 8.26
CA ASP A 100 16.91 10.36 7.47
C ASP A 100 16.31 9.08 6.90
N TYR A 101 15.43 8.41 7.67
CA TYR A 101 14.80 7.14 7.32
C TYR A 101 13.30 7.19 7.59
N CYS A 102 12.53 6.74 6.61
CA CYS A 102 11.10 6.50 6.76
C CYS A 102 10.84 4.98 6.72
N ILE A 103 10.24 4.45 7.78
CA ILE A 103 9.93 3.01 7.90
C ILE A 103 8.42 2.84 7.97
N ASN A 104 7.88 1.99 7.10
CA ASN A 104 6.48 1.58 7.13
C ASN A 104 6.37 0.13 7.62
N LEU A 105 5.48 -0.10 8.61
CA LEU A 105 5.20 -1.40 9.21
C LEU A 105 3.78 -1.86 8.85
N GLY A 106 3.58 -2.21 7.58
CA GLY A 106 2.34 -2.75 7.05
C GLY A 106 2.25 -4.27 7.14
N GLY A 107 1.69 -4.94 6.14
CA GLY A 107 1.77 -6.39 5.98
C GLY A 107 3.20 -6.85 5.86
N PHE A 108 3.95 -6.15 5.02
CA PHE A 108 5.42 -6.16 4.93
C PHE A 108 5.95 -4.83 5.47
N SER A 109 7.16 -4.84 6.03
CA SER A 109 7.88 -3.62 6.34
C SER A 109 8.73 -3.20 5.15
N ASN A 110 8.77 -1.89 4.91
CA ASN A 110 9.67 -1.29 3.95
C ASN A 110 10.31 -0.05 4.53
N ILE A 111 11.44 0.34 3.96
CA ILE A 111 12.21 1.51 4.36
C ILE A 111 12.50 2.36 3.12
N SER A 112 12.52 3.66 3.30
CA SER A 112 13.04 4.59 2.31
C SER A 112 13.97 5.62 2.96
N PHE A 113 15.01 6.00 2.27
CA PHE A 113 15.99 6.99 2.74
C PHE A 113 16.72 7.65 1.57
N GLN A 114 17.30 8.81 1.83
CA GLN A 114 18.12 9.50 0.85
C GLN A 114 19.57 9.04 0.95
N LYS A 115 20.17 8.66 -0.19
CA LYS A 115 21.58 8.36 -0.29
C LYS A 115 22.16 9.13 -1.48
N ASN A 116 23.04 10.08 -1.19
CA ASN A 116 23.48 11.07 -2.16
C ASN A 116 22.26 11.81 -2.76
N GLU A 117 22.09 11.83 -4.08
CA GLU A 117 20.94 12.45 -4.75
C GLU A 117 19.82 11.47 -5.09
N GLU A 118 19.96 10.20 -4.72
CA GLU A 118 19.00 9.14 -5.02
C GLU A 118 18.15 8.77 -3.80
N ARG A 119 16.83 8.60 -4.00
CA ARG A 119 15.94 8.01 -3.02
C ARG A 119 15.94 6.50 -3.15
N ILE A 120 16.44 5.82 -2.12
CA ILE A 120 16.49 4.36 -2.05
C ILE A 120 15.29 3.86 -1.25
N ALA A 121 14.64 2.80 -1.73
CA ALA A 121 13.55 2.13 -1.02
C ALA A 121 13.55 0.64 -1.30
N PHE A 122 13.27 -0.17 -0.28
CA PHE A 122 13.16 -1.63 -0.40
C PHE A 122 12.35 -2.24 0.73
N ASP A 123 11.86 -3.46 0.50
CA ASP A 123 11.18 -4.26 1.51
C ASP A 123 12.20 -4.91 2.47
N ILE A 124 11.93 -4.82 3.78
CA ILE A 124 12.79 -5.38 4.82
C ILE A 124 12.37 -6.82 5.14
N CYS A 125 11.11 -7.01 5.55
CA CYS A 125 10.58 -8.34 5.94
C CYS A 125 9.06 -8.36 6.01
N PRO A 126 8.43 -9.55 6.01
CA PRO A 126 7.04 -9.71 6.42
C PRO A 126 6.85 -9.30 7.90
N VAL A 127 5.78 -8.59 8.20
CA VAL A 127 5.42 -8.14 9.56
C VAL A 127 3.99 -8.59 9.89
N ASN A 128 3.01 -7.70 9.73
CA ASN A 128 1.63 -7.99 10.15
C ASN A 128 1.01 -9.17 9.40
N ILE A 129 1.42 -9.44 8.16
CA ILE A 129 0.89 -10.59 7.40
C ILE A 129 1.20 -11.92 8.10
N VAL A 130 2.38 -12.04 8.70
CA VAL A 130 2.77 -13.25 9.44
C VAL A 130 2.14 -13.26 10.82
N MET A 131 2.18 -12.13 11.54
CA MET A 131 1.60 -12.02 12.87
C MET A 131 0.09 -12.29 12.83
N ASN A 132 -0.65 -11.67 11.92
CA ASN A 132 -2.08 -11.87 11.78
C ASN A 132 -2.45 -13.29 11.33
N PHE A 133 -1.58 -13.95 10.51
CA PHE A 133 -1.76 -15.35 10.18
C PHE A 133 -1.75 -16.23 11.45
N TYR A 134 -0.82 -16.00 12.38
CA TYR A 134 -0.79 -16.78 13.63
C TYR A 134 -1.92 -16.39 14.57
N MET A 135 -2.28 -15.10 14.65
CA MET A 135 -3.42 -14.65 15.42
C MET A 135 -4.74 -15.30 14.97
N SER A 136 -4.95 -15.44 13.65
CA SER A 136 -6.13 -16.11 13.10
C SER A 136 -6.25 -17.58 13.50
N LYS A 137 -5.12 -18.27 13.76
CA LYS A 137 -5.11 -19.66 14.24
C LYS A 137 -5.66 -19.82 15.65
N ILE A 138 -5.64 -18.75 16.43
CA ILE A 138 -6.16 -18.71 17.81
C ILE A 138 -7.44 -17.88 17.93
N GLY A 139 -8.07 -17.53 16.79
CA GLY A 139 -9.40 -16.91 16.72
C GLY A 139 -9.40 -15.38 16.82
N PHE A 140 -8.28 -14.72 16.59
CA PHE A 140 -8.18 -13.26 16.57
C PHE A 140 -7.77 -12.76 15.19
N ASP A 141 -8.20 -11.55 14.82
CA ASP A 141 -7.81 -10.91 13.56
C ASP A 141 -6.38 -10.36 13.61
N TYR A 142 -5.96 -9.84 14.74
CA TYR A 142 -4.62 -9.30 15.01
C TYR A 142 -4.31 -9.27 16.51
N ASP A 143 -3.07 -9.00 16.89
CA ASP A 143 -2.62 -8.85 18.28
C ASP A 143 -2.80 -7.39 18.71
N GLU A 144 -3.88 -7.12 19.41
CA GLU A 144 -4.23 -5.77 19.85
C GLU A 144 -3.17 -5.21 20.81
N ASN A 145 -2.58 -4.08 20.44
CA ASN A 145 -1.50 -3.41 21.17
C ASN A 145 -0.26 -4.31 21.43
N GLY A 146 -0.06 -5.38 20.68
CA GLY A 146 1.04 -6.31 20.88
C GLY A 146 0.98 -7.08 22.21
N THR A 147 -0.23 -7.25 22.75
CA THR A 147 -0.44 -7.82 24.10
C THR A 147 0.06 -9.25 24.24
N LEU A 148 -0.08 -10.08 23.21
CA LEU A 148 0.45 -11.44 23.20
C LEU A 148 1.94 -11.46 22.92
N ALA A 149 2.38 -10.68 21.95
CA ALA A 149 3.80 -10.58 21.59
C ALA A 149 4.66 -10.13 22.79
N SER A 150 4.17 -9.18 23.60
CA SER A 150 4.88 -8.69 24.79
C SER A 150 5.08 -9.74 25.90
N LYS A 151 4.30 -10.82 25.88
CA LYS A 151 4.41 -11.94 26.84
C LYS A 151 5.26 -13.10 26.31
N GLY A 152 5.68 -13.00 25.06
CA GLY A 152 6.47 -14.02 24.40
C GLY A 152 7.95 -13.94 24.77
N GLU A 153 8.64 -15.06 24.59
CA GLU A 153 10.09 -15.13 24.74
C GLU A 153 10.77 -15.31 23.37
N ILE A 154 11.96 -14.76 23.21
CA ILE A 154 12.73 -14.86 21.97
C ILE A 154 13.24 -16.29 21.80
N ASN A 155 12.80 -16.96 20.74
CA ASN A 155 13.35 -18.26 20.35
C ASN A 155 14.59 -18.07 19.46
N ASN A 156 15.78 -18.10 20.04
CA ASN A 156 17.03 -17.86 19.34
C ASN A 156 17.26 -18.87 18.19
N ALA A 157 16.89 -20.14 18.37
CA ALA A 157 17.05 -21.15 17.32
C ALA A 157 16.15 -20.87 16.10
N LEU A 158 14.96 -20.35 16.32
CA LEU A 158 14.07 -19.90 15.24
C LEU A 158 14.63 -18.64 14.57
N LEU A 159 15.10 -17.68 15.36
CA LEU A 159 15.69 -16.43 14.85
C LEU A 159 16.90 -16.73 13.94
N GLU A 160 17.78 -17.61 14.34
CA GLU A 160 18.91 -18.05 13.51
C GLU A 160 18.45 -18.68 12.19
N LYS A 161 17.41 -19.54 12.21
CA LYS A 161 16.87 -20.15 11.00
C LYS A 161 16.25 -19.10 10.07
N LEU A 162 15.52 -18.12 10.62
CA LEU A 162 14.92 -17.03 9.84
C LEU A 162 16.01 -16.17 9.18
N ASN A 163 17.08 -15.84 9.91
CA ASN A 163 18.21 -15.07 9.37
C ASN A 163 18.99 -15.81 8.26
N GLN A 164 18.83 -17.13 8.13
CA GLN A 164 19.44 -17.92 7.07
C GLN A 164 18.61 -17.92 5.77
N LEU A 165 17.42 -17.37 5.75
CA LEU A 165 16.59 -17.29 4.53
C LEU A 165 17.34 -16.57 3.42
N VAL A 166 17.18 -17.07 2.20
CA VAL A 166 17.85 -16.53 1.00
C VAL A 166 17.50 -15.05 0.78
N PHE A 167 16.32 -14.65 1.18
CA PHE A 167 15.85 -13.26 1.11
C PHE A 167 16.83 -12.29 1.81
N TYR A 168 17.30 -12.63 3.02
CA TYR A 168 18.23 -11.77 3.80
C TYR A 168 19.69 -11.86 3.35
N LYS A 169 20.01 -12.81 2.45
CA LYS A 169 21.37 -12.96 1.90
C LYS A 169 21.58 -12.18 0.60
N LYS A 170 20.52 -11.63 0.02
CA LYS A 170 20.62 -10.80 -1.17
C LYS A 170 21.22 -9.43 -0.77
N ASN A 171 22.31 -9.06 -1.41
CA ASN A 171 22.87 -7.72 -1.25
C ASN A 171 21.85 -6.67 -1.75
N ILE A 172 21.61 -5.66 -0.93
CA ILE A 172 20.72 -4.52 -1.21
C ILE A 172 21.18 -3.69 -2.43
N GLN A 173 22.36 -3.98 -2.98
CA GLN A 173 22.99 -3.20 -4.06
C GLN A 173 22.38 -3.40 -5.45
N ASN A 174 21.36 -4.24 -5.63
CA ASN A 174 20.78 -4.58 -6.94
C ASN A 174 19.27 -4.28 -7.06
N HIS A 175 18.78 -3.29 -6.35
CA HIS A 175 17.40 -2.80 -6.52
C HIS A 175 17.38 -1.32 -6.79
#